data_ad7e1149329051bc7caf608c99a050dd
#
_entry.id   ad7e1149329051bc7caf608c99a050dd
#
_cell.length_a   1.000
_cell.length_b   1.000
_cell.length_c   1.000
_cell.angle_alpha   90.00
_cell.angle_beta   90.00
_cell.angle_gamma   90.00
#
_symmetry.space_group_name_H-M   'P 1'
#
loop_
_entity.id
_entity.type
_entity.pdbx_description
1 polymer ?
#
loop_
_entity_poly.entity_id
_entity_poly.type
_entity_poly.pdbx_seq_one_letter_code
_entity_poly.pdbx_strand_id
1 'polypeptide(L)'
;MPSPPEADCIVRIKQRDWQRPLVKYFRGGGKRASVVAHRRAGKDRISLFIGLEVMTRDPEMACEVWHCLPEYAQARKTVWQALTKGGKRLIDEAFPFAIRKKTNDTEMFIELLNGSIWRLVGADNFNQLVGSNPVHVTFSEYALTHPNAWSFVRPILAENGGSALFITTYRGYNHAYDLHMAAKANPLWYCGTHPVSETKLISEAALAEERRDMPEELYRQEYECDPSAANIGAILGSRIEEADKAGRITEVELYDPNHDCIVSTDIGFRDAAAFWFWQPRRDGFALVYHVEGSGLDADDWIGELGKLPYRVGKLWLPHDAVAKTFATKTSAMERFMAAGYKVGVVPQVSKEHRINAARMIMSGCRFQKGKTDSGVKALRNWSFKWDDTARVFSREPLHDHYSNSSDAFSYGALVMRNYSIDAPMKKLPTTAMAQFKLEELFEDHDRSLVDQQY
;
A
#
# COMPACT_ATOMS: atom_id res chain seq x y z
N MET A 1 45.52 38.61 1.78
CA MET A 1 44.33 38.59 2.64
C MET A 1 44.50 37.43 3.60
N PRO A 2 44.33 37.60 4.91
CA PRO A 2 44.46 36.48 5.84
C PRO A 2 43.32 35.51 5.57
N SER A 3 43.65 34.22 5.55
CA SER A 3 42.69 33.10 5.47
C SER A 3 41.62 33.26 6.57
N PRO A 4 40.34 33.06 6.29
CA PRO A 4 39.35 33.10 7.35
C PRO A 4 39.69 32.02 8.40
N PRO A 5 39.46 32.29 9.70
CA PRO A 5 39.75 31.30 10.73
C PRO A 5 38.95 30.03 10.45
N GLU A 6 39.63 28.89 10.46
CA GLU A 6 39.03 27.56 10.48
C GLU A 6 38.11 27.49 11.73
N ALA A 7 36.85 27.79 11.54
CA ALA A 7 35.88 27.63 12.60
C ALA A 7 35.50 26.13 12.63
N ASP A 8 36.05 25.39 13.56
CA ASP A 8 35.56 24.03 13.91
C ASP A 8 34.11 24.11 14.40
N CYS A 9 33.19 24.16 13.44
CA CYS A 9 31.77 24.17 13.76
C CYS A 9 31.33 22.73 14.04
N ILE A 10 31.40 22.32 15.31
CA ILE A 10 30.93 21.01 15.73
C ILE A 10 29.43 21.06 15.93
N VAL A 11 28.68 20.49 14.98
CA VAL A 11 27.23 20.29 15.12
C VAL A 11 26.98 19.12 16.06
N ARG A 12 26.56 19.42 17.30
CA ARG A 12 26.21 18.38 18.30
C ARG A 12 24.70 18.26 18.41
N ILE A 13 24.13 17.16 17.92
CA ILE A 13 22.74 16.79 18.21
C ILE A 13 22.75 15.77 19.37
N LYS A 14 21.99 16.07 20.45
CA LYS A 14 21.75 15.12 21.51
C LYS A 14 20.94 13.95 20.97
N GLN A 15 21.60 12.83 20.72
CA GLN A 15 20.96 11.61 20.22
C GLN A 15 20.21 10.91 21.36
N ARG A 16 19.03 10.36 21.06
CA ARG A 16 18.28 9.45 21.92
C ARG A 16 18.90 8.05 21.85
N ASP A 17 18.65 7.20 22.83
CA ASP A 17 19.31 5.90 22.91
C ASP A 17 19.03 5.04 21.68
N TRP A 18 17.79 5.00 21.18
CA TRP A 18 17.45 4.25 19.98
C TRP A 18 18.11 4.78 18.69
N GLN A 19 18.52 6.05 18.66
CA GLN A 19 19.12 6.68 17.48
C GLN A 19 20.61 6.36 17.34
N ARG A 20 21.31 6.07 18.44
CA ARG A 20 22.75 5.81 18.44
C ARG A 20 23.17 4.62 17.57
N PRO A 21 22.49 3.45 17.62
CA PRO A 21 22.82 2.32 16.75
C PRO A 21 22.63 2.65 15.26
N LEU A 22 21.58 3.40 14.90
CA LEU A 22 21.32 3.84 13.53
C LEU A 22 22.44 4.75 13.01
N VAL A 23 22.85 5.76 13.81
CA VAL A 23 23.97 6.65 13.45
C VAL A 23 25.28 5.86 13.31
N LYS A 24 25.56 4.95 14.25
CA LYS A 24 26.73 4.06 14.19
C LYS A 24 26.75 3.22 12.90
N TYR A 25 25.59 2.69 12.49
CA TYR A 25 25.45 1.92 11.27
C TYR A 25 25.85 2.73 10.03
N PHE A 26 25.34 3.96 9.86
CA PHE A 26 25.69 4.81 8.72
C PHE A 26 27.15 5.31 8.76
N ARG A 27 27.70 5.61 9.94
CA ARG A 27 29.11 5.94 10.13
C ARG A 27 30.04 4.77 9.73
N GLY A 28 29.61 3.55 9.97
CA GLY A 28 30.29 2.32 9.53
C GLY A 28 30.13 1.98 8.05
N GLY A 29 29.57 2.88 7.23
CA GLY A 29 29.38 2.66 5.80
C GLY A 29 28.12 1.88 5.43
N GLY A 30 27.17 1.72 6.37
CA GLY A 30 25.88 1.07 6.12
C GLY A 30 25.09 1.74 4.99
N LYS A 31 24.47 0.92 4.15
CA LYS A 31 23.84 1.41 2.91
C LYS A 31 22.31 1.48 2.96
N ARG A 32 21.66 0.65 3.76
CA ARG A 32 20.19 0.53 3.77
C ARG A 32 19.69 0.40 5.20
N ALA A 33 18.73 1.25 5.58
CA ALA A 33 18.14 1.18 6.91
C ALA A 33 16.63 1.36 6.85
N SER A 34 15.90 0.57 7.66
CA SER A 34 14.45 0.72 7.86
C SER A 34 14.17 0.91 9.35
N VAL A 35 13.51 2.01 9.68
CA VAL A 35 13.16 2.39 11.06
C VAL A 35 11.67 2.66 11.15
N VAL A 36 10.99 1.88 11.97
CA VAL A 36 9.62 2.13 12.41
C VAL A 36 9.69 2.67 13.83
N ALA A 37 9.14 3.84 14.06
CA ALA A 37 9.12 4.42 15.39
C ALA A 37 7.83 5.19 15.65
N HIS A 38 7.44 5.25 16.91
CA HIS A 38 6.22 5.91 17.34
C HIS A 38 6.18 7.40 16.97
N ARG A 39 4.99 7.99 17.00
CA ARG A 39 4.80 9.42 16.79
C ARG A 39 5.64 10.22 17.81
N ARG A 40 6.28 11.32 17.38
CA ARG A 40 7.18 12.16 18.21
C ARG A 40 8.48 11.47 18.67
N ALA A 41 8.84 10.32 18.12
CA ALA A 41 10.13 9.67 18.41
C ALA A 41 11.36 10.46 17.89
N GLY A 42 11.17 11.48 17.06
CA GLY A 42 12.27 12.32 16.51
C GLY A 42 12.94 11.68 15.30
N LYS A 43 12.16 11.00 14.46
CA LYS A 43 12.60 10.36 13.22
C LYS A 43 13.27 11.36 12.26
N ASP A 44 12.58 12.47 11.90
CA ASP A 44 13.11 13.46 10.97
C ASP A 44 14.35 14.17 11.51
N ARG A 45 14.39 14.47 12.82
CA ARG A 45 15.54 15.13 13.43
C ARG A 45 16.83 14.30 13.27
N ILE A 46 16.76 12.99 13.48
CA ILE A 46 17.95 12.14 13.33
C ILE A 46 18.32 11.90 11.87
N SER A 47 17.33 11.84 10.96
CA SER A 47 17.61 11.69 9.53
C SER A 47 18.28 12.91 8.92
N LEU A 48 17.90 14.11 9.32
CA LEU A 48 18.61 15.34 8.92
C LEU A 48 20.08 15.34 9.39
N PHE A 49 20.32 14.87 10.60
CA PHE A 49 21.66 14.74 11.13
C PHE A 49 22.50 13.69 10.37
N ILE A 50 21.92 12.56 10.03
CA ILE A 50 22.57 11.53 9.18
C ILE A 50 22.88 12.12 7.81
N GLY A 51 21.94 12.90 7.22
CA GLY A 51 22.15 13.61 5.97
C GLY A 51 23.36 14.57 6.05
N LEU A 52 23.43 15.37 7.12
CA LEU A 52 24.58 16.25 7.35
C LEU A 52 25.90 15.46 7.46
N GLU A 53 25.92 14.35 8.22
CA GLU A 53 27.12 13.52 8.35
C GLU A 53 27.56 12.91 7.01
N VAL A 54 26.63 12.58 6.13
CA VAL A 54 26.96 12.12 4.77
C VAL A 54 27.61 13.25 3.97
N MET A 55 27.02 14.46 4.01
CA MET A 55 27.50 15.63 3.27
C MET A 55 28.88 16.15 3.74
N THR A 56 29.25 15.85 4.97
CA THR A 56 30.51 16.32 5.58
C THR A 56 31.52 15.22 5.80
N ARG A 57 31.22 14.00 5.33
CA ARG A 57 32.11 12.85 5.50
C ARG A 57 33.45 13.01 4.78
N ASP A 58 33.41 13.57 3.58
CA ASP A 58 34.55 13.99 2.81
C ASP A 58 34.45 15.49 2.55
N PRO A 59 35.28 16.31 3.22
CA PRO A 59 35.25 17.76 3.05
C PRO A 59 35.56 18.24 1.64
N GLU A 60 36.33 17.48 0.88
CA GLU A 60 36.79 17.82 -0.48
C GLU A 60 35.77 17.41 -1.57
N MET A 61 34.79 16.57 -1.22
CA MET A 61 33.82 16.01 -2.19
C MET A 61 32.42 16.55 -1.92
N ALA A 62 31.96 17.44 -2.79
CA ALA A 62 30.57 17.87 -2.78
C ALA A 62 29.62 16.75 -3.19
N CYS A 63 28.47 16.63 -2.50
CA CYS A 63 27.47 15.61 -2.83
C CYS A 63 26.04 16.14 -2.63
N GLU A 64 25.07 15.44 -3.19
CA GLU A 64 23.66 15.75 -3.01
C GLU A 64 22.97 14.71 -2.11
N VAL A 65 22.15 15.20 -1.16
CA VAL A 65 21.39 14.42 -0.20
C VAL A 65 19.94 14.82 -0.26
N TRP A 66 19.04 13.85 -0.39
CA TRP A 66 17.60 14.10 -0.43
C TRP A 66 16.91 13.69 0.86
N HIS A 67 15.94 14.52 1.25
CA HIS A 67 14.95 14.21 2.27
C HIS A 67 13.57 14.20 1.60
N CYS A 68 13.03 13.01 1.39
CA CYS A 68 11.83 12.78 0.60
C CYS A 68 10.62 12.57 1.51
N LEU A 69 9.54 13.33 1.30
CA LEU A 69 8.24 13.14 1.93
C LEU A 69 7.18 12.74 0.88
N PRO A 70 6.02 12.22 1.29
CA PRO A 70 4.96 11.82 0.37
C PRO A 70 4.54 12.94 -0.59
N GLU A 71 4.34 14.16 -0.06
CA GLU A 71 3.92 15.34 -0.81
C GLU A 71 4.83 16.54 -0.57
N TYR A 72 5.16 17.29 -1.63
CA TYR A 72 6.01 18.48 -1.53
C TYR A 72 5.42 19.60 -0.64
N ALA A 73 4.10 19.80 -0.72
CA ALA A 73 3.41 20.81 0.11
C ALA A 73 3.45 20.44 1.60
N GLN A 74 3.34 19.17 1.94
CA GLN A 74 3.45 18.66 3.31
C GLN A 74 4.89 18.80 3.83
N ALA A 75 5.88 18.53 3.00
CA ALA A 75 7.30 18.64 3.32
C ALA A 75 7.67 20.03 3.84
N ARG A 76 7.13 21.09 3.23
CA ARG A 76 7.32 22.47 3.68
C ARG A 76 6.89 22.69 5.12
N LYS A 77 5.73 22.20 5.52
CA LYS A 77 5.17 22.38 6.87
C LYS A 77 5.87 21.51 7.92
N THR A 78 6.15 20.25 7.56
CA THR A 78 6.59 19.23 8.52
C THR A 78 8.10 19.22 8.78
N VAL A 79 8.92 19.69 7.84
CA VAL A 79 10.37 19.72 7.96
C VAL A 79 10.93 21.13 7.79
N TRP A 80 10.64 21.82 6.67
CA TRP A 80 11.27 23.12 6.35
C TRP A 80 10.92 24.23 7.34
N GLN A 81 9.64 24.35 7.69
CA GLN A 81 9.11 25.36 8.61
C GLN A 81 8.93 24.86 10.04
N ALA A 82 9.14 23.55 10.27
CA ALA A 82 8.90 22.95 11.58
C ALA A 82 9.78 23.58 12.66
N LEU A 83 9.16 23.91 13.79
CA LEU A 83 9.84 24.43 14.95
C LEU A 83 10.16 23.31 15.95
N THR A 84 11.36 23.38 16.51
CA THR A 84 11.76 22.57 17.66
C THR A 84 11.13 23.12 18.94
N LYS A 85 11.18 22.35 20.04
CA LYS A 85 10.74 22.83 21.37
C LYS A 85 11.46 24.12 21.84
N GLY A 86 12.66 24.39 21.28
CA GLY A 86 13.44 25.60 21.55
C GLY A 86 13.09 26.79 20.65
N GLY A 87 12.04 26.71 19.83
CA GLY A 87 11.60 27.79 18.95
C GLY A 87 12.46 28.03 17.70
N LYS A 88 13.49 27.20 17.46
CA LYS A 88 14.31 27.26 16.23
C LYS A 88 13.70 26.35 15.17
N ARG A 89 13.87 26.68 13.89
CA ARG A 89 13.50 25.76 12.81
C ARG A 89 14.33 24.48 12.91
N LEU A 90 13.71 23.34 12.61
CA LEU A 90 14.35 22.03 12.63
C LEU A 90 15.58 22.00 11.70
N ILE A 91 15.47 22.58 10.51
CA ILE A 91 16.58 22.70 9.55
C ILE A 91 17.71 23.60 10.06
N ASP A 92 17.43 24.63 10.87
CA ASP A 92 18.47 25.51 11.42
C ASP A 92 19.22 24.87 12.59
N GLU A 93 18.58 23.92 13.27
CA GLU A 93 19.24 23.06 14.27
C GLU A 93 20.15 22.01 13.60
N ALA A 94 19.68 21.41 12.49
CA ALA A 94 20.41 20.38 11.78
C ALA A 94 21.56 20.95 10.93
N PHE A 95 21.34 22.07 10.26
CA PHE A 95 22.30 22.75 9.40
C PHE A 95 22.50 24.19 9.92
N PRO A 96 23.39 24.46 10.88
CA PRO A 96 23.64 25.81 11.40
C PRO A 96 24.10 26.78 10.31
N PHE A 97 23.75 28.05 10.45
CA PHE A 97 24.11 29.11 9.48
C PHE A 97 25.61 29.18 9.20
N ALA A 98 26.45 28.89 10.20
CA ALA A 98 27.90 28.90 10.09
C ALA A 98 28.47 27.94 9.02
N ILE A 99 27.78 26.90 8.68
CA ILE A 99 28.20 25.90 7.66
C ILE A 99 27.49 26.06 6.32
N ARG A 100 26.54 27.01 6.22
CA ARG A 100 25.76 27.22 4.98
C ARG A 100 26.44 28.24 4.07
N LYS A 101 26.50 27.91 2.79
CA LYS A 101 26.83 28.87 1.71
C LYS A 101 25.57 29.54 1.19
N LYS A 102 24.48 28.78 1.03
CA LYS A 102 23.20 29.29 0.49
C LYS A 102 22.01 28.54 1.09
N THR A 103 20.90 29.24 1.25
CA THR A 103 19.59 28.67 1.58
C THR A 103 18.58 29.17 0.57
N ASN A 104 17.79 28.28 -0.04
CA ASN A 104 16.71 28.62 -0.95
C ASN A 104 15.38 28.14 -0.38
N ASP A 105 14.57 29.10 0.11
CA ASP A 105 13.28 28.82 0.74
C ASP A 105 12.19 28.44 -0.28
N THR A 106 12.35 28.79 -1.55
CA THR A 106 11.38 28.43 -2.61
C THR A 106 11.54 27.00 -3.04
N GLU A 107 12.77 26.59 -3.37
CA GLU A 107 13.11 25.23 -3.81
C GLU A 107 13.45 24.30 -2.65
N MET A 108 13.46 24.81 -1.42
CA MET A 108 13.74 24.08 -0.18
C MET A 108 15.05 23.28 -0.22
N PHE A 109 16.17 23.96 -0.51
CA PHE A 109 17.49 23.35 -0.40
C PHE A 109 18.47 24.20 0.40
N ILE A 110 19.47 23.56 0.95
CA ILE A 110 20.60 24.17 1.66
C ILE A 110 21.89 23.69 1.01
N GLU A 111 22.72 24.65 0.56
CA GLU A 111 24.07 24.40 0.07
C GLU A 111 25.05 24.71 1.20
N LEU A 112 25.95 23.76 1.48
CA LEU A 112 27.02 23.90 2.48
C LEU A 112 28.27 24.57 1.89
N LEU A 113 29.20 24.98 2.75
CA LEU A 113 30.45 25.62 2.34
C LEU A 113 31.33 24.73 1.46
N ASN A 114 31.26 23.40 1.63
CA ASN A 114 31.97 22.43 0.78
C ASN A 114 31.25 22.16 -0.56
N GLY A 115 30.15 22.87 -0.87
CA GLY A 115 29.38 22.73 -2.10
C GLY A 115 28.33 21.60 -2.05
N SER A 116 28.25 20.80 -0.99
CA SER A 116 27.22 19.77 -0.86
C SER A 116 25.83 20.35 -0.72
N ILE A 117 24.83 19.70 -1.27
CA ILE A 117 23.42 20.19 -1.28
C ILE A 117 22.52 19.19 -0.55
N TRP A 118 21.83 19.66 0.48
CA TRP A 118 20.68 18.98 1.04
C TRP A 118 19.41 19.56 0.43
N ARG A 119 18.52 18.68 -0.07
CA ARG A 119 17.28 19.06 -0.75
C ARG A 119 16.08 18.33 -0.14
N LEU A 120 15.02 19.08 0.11
CA LEU A 120 13.73 18.55 0.48
C LEU A 120 12.90 18.26 -0.78
N VAL A 121 12.36 17.04 -0.90
CA VAL A 121 11.77 16.50 -2.12
C VAL A 121 10.38 15.92 -1.82
N GLY A 122 9.42 16.12 -2.73
CA GLY A 122 8.13 15.42 -2.70
C GLY A 122 8.18 14.14 -3.55
N ALA A 123 7.67 13.06 -3.00
CA ALA A 123 7.56 11.78 -3.72
C ALA A 123 6.41 11.76 -4.76
N ASP A 124 5.59 12.78 -4.78
CA ASP A 124 4.51 13.01 -5.75
C ASP A 124 5.01 13.48 -7.12
N ASN A 125 6.31 13.86 -7.24
CA ASN A 125 6.84 14.48 -8.45
C ASN A 125 8.24 13.98 -8.85
N PHE A 126 8.42 12.66 -8.97
CA PHE A 126 9.71 12.04 -9.33
C PHE A 126 10.27 12.50 -10.68
N ASN A 127 9.41 12.80 -11.65
CA ASN A 127 9.83 13.17 -13.00
C ASN A 127 10.67 14.46 -13.02
N GLN A 128 10.51 15.35 -12.03
CA GLN A 128 11.31 16.57 -11.92
C GLN A 128 12.72 16.33 -11.37
N LEU A 129 12.98 15.14 -10.86
CA LEU A 129 14.26 14.78 -10.25
C LEU A 129 15.17 13.97 -11.20
N VAL A 130 14.70 13.76 -12.42
CA VAL A 130 15.48 13.08 -13.47
C VAL A 130 16.75 13.89 -13.76
N GLY A 131 17.91 13.24 -13.68
CA GLY A 131 19.23 13.86 -13.91
C GLY A 131 19.97 14.29 -12.62
N SER A 132 19.34 14.24 -11.45
CA SER A 132 20.04 14.39 -10.17
C SER A 132 20.67 13.08 -9.71
N ASN A 133 21.77 13.17 -8.96
CA ASN A 133 22.53 11.99 -8.52
C ASN A 133 22.80 12.01 -6.99
N PRO A 134 21.76 11.82 -6.15
CA PRO A 134 21.90 11.85 -4.71
C PRO A 134 22.73 10.64 -4.22
N VAL A 135 23.62 10.87 -3.24
CA VAL A 135 24.38 9.80 -2.57
C VAL A 135 23.70 9.28 -1.30
N HIS A 136 22.70 9.99 -0.82
CA HIS A 136 21.85 9.55 0.29
C HIS A 136 20.42 10.04 0.11
N VAL A 137 19.46 9.17 0.37
CA VAL A 137 18.04 9.51 0.36
C VAL A 137 17.37 9.02 1.64
N THR A 138 16.77 9.95 2.37
CA THR A 138 15.84 9.61 3.45
C THR A 138 14.40 9.65 2.91
N PHE A 139 13.67 8.58 3.04
CA PHE A 139 12.21 8.53 2.85
C PHE A 139 11.52 8.70 4.19
N SER A 140 10.97 9.89 4.43
CA SER A 140 10.18 10.18 5.64
C SER A 140 8.71 9.88 5.39
N GLU A 141 8.04 9.33 6.41
CA GLU A 141 6.65 8.84 6.34
C GLU A 141 6.43 7.89 5.15
N TYR A 142 7.37 6.93 4.99
CA TYR A 142 7.42 6.02 3.84
C TYR A 142 6.13 5.21 3.67
N ALA A 143 5.41 4.92 4.74
CA ALA A 143 4.11 4.23 4.67
C ALA A 143 3.04 5.01 3.88
N LEU A 144 3.19 6.32 3.71
CA LEU A 144 2.31 7.21 2.94
C LEU A 144 2.88 7.56 1.57
N THR A 145 4.14 7.18 1.28
CA THR A 145 4.81 7.44 0.02
C THR A 145 4.35 6.43 -1.05
N HIS A 146 4.27 6.86 -2.31
CA HIS A 146 3.94 5.94 -3.39
C HIS A 146 4.97 4.80 -3.49
N PRO A 147 4.58 3.52 -3.60
CA PRO A 147 5.51 2.38 -3.59
C PRO A 147 6.62 2.46 -4.65
N ASN A 148 6.33 3.04 -5.82
CA ASN A 148 7.30 3.19 -6.93
C ASN A 148 8.43 4.17 -6.62
N ALA A 149 8.32 5.01 -5.59
CA ALA A 149 9.34 5.98 -5.21
C ALA A 149 10.70 5.32 -5.00
N TRP A 150 10.72 4.22 -4.28
CA TRP A 150 11.94 3.45 -4.04
C TRP A 150 12.49 2.79 -5.31
N SER A 151 11.63 2.26 -6.17
CA SER A 151 12.03 1.64 -7.44
C SER A 151 12.72 2.64 -8.36
N PHE A 152 12.31 3.91 -8.32
CA PHE A 152 12.94 4.99 -9.09
C PHE A 152 14.33 5.38 -8.53
N VAL A 153 14.48 5.52 -7.21
CA VAL A 153 15.73 5.97 -6.58
C VAL A 153 16.76 4.87 -6.48
N ARG A 154 16.34 3.62 -6.36
CA ARG A 154 17.21 2.46 -6.14
C ARG A 154 18.33 2.30 -7.17
N PRO A 155 18.10 2.44 -8.51
CA PRO A 155 19.16 2.34 -9.51
C PRO A 155 20.23 3.42 -9.36
N ILE A 156 19.85 4.67 -9.04
CA ILE A 156 20.78 5.79 -8.81
C ILE A 156 21.72 5.47 -7.66
N LEU A 157 21.18 5.02 -6.53
CA LEU A 157 21.98 4.65 -5.35
C LEU A 157 22.78 3.36 -5.55
N ALA A 158 22.40 2.51 -6.49
CA ALA A 158 23.17 1.31 -6.84
C ALA A 158 24.41 1.67 -7.67
N GLU A 159 24.25 2.61 -8.61
CA GLU A 159 25.32 3.07 -9.49
C GLU A 159 26.39 3.84 -8.71
N ASN A 160 26.00 4.80 -7.87
CA ASN A 160 26.96 5.66 -7.15
C ASN A 160 27.37 5.12 -5.76
N GLY A 161 26.93 3.92 -5.39
CA GLY A 161 27.23 3.31 -4.07
C GLY A 161 26.55 4.03 -2.90
N GLY A 162 25.50 4.80 -3.15
CA GLY A 162 24.79 5.61 -2.18
C GLY A 162 23.98 4.82 -1.16
N SER A 163 23.37 5.53 -0.21
CA SER A 163 22.63 4.95 0.92
C SER A 163 21.17 5.43 0.99
N ALA A 164 20.30 4.64 1.61
CA ALA A 164 18.89 5.01 1.85
C ALA A 164 18.48 4.70 3.29
N LEU A 165 17.66 5.61 3.84
CA LEU A 165 17.01 5.49 5.14
C LEU A 165 15.51 5.60 4.97
N PHE A 166 14.76 4.61 5.41
CA PHE A 166 13.30 4.61 5.44
C PHE A 166 12.83 4.81 6.88
N ILE A 167 12.10 5.88 7.13
CA ILE A 167 11.53 6.19 8.44
C ILE A 167 10.01 6.32 8.34
N THR A 168 9.28 5.67 9.24
CA THR A 168 7.81 5.71 9.22
C THR A 168 7.19 5.38 10.57
N THR A 169 5.91 5.61 10.71
CA THR A 169 4.99 4.93 11.63
C THR A 169 4.13 4.01 10.77
N TYR A 170 3.79 2.81 11.25
CA TYR A 170 2.98 1.89 10.46
C TYR A 170 1.62 2.48 10.09
N ARG A 171 1.15 2.11 8.90
CA ARG A 171 -0.18 2.39 8.36
C ARG A 171 -0.79 1.08 7.83
N GLY A 172 -0.90 0.09 8.71
CA GLY A 172 -1.30 -1.25 8.34
C GLY A 172 -0.17 -2.07 7.68
N TYR A 173 -0.54 -3.17 7.04
CA TYR A 173 0.36 -4.09 6.35
C TYR A 173 0.59 -3.68 4.89
N ASN A 174 1.11 -2.48 4.68
CA ASN A 174 1.38 -1.93 3.36
C ASN A 174 2.82 -2.18 2.90
N HIS A 175 3.25 -1.53 1.81
CA HIS A 175 4.60 -1.64 1.26
C HIS A 175 5.73 -1.27 2.24
N ALA A 176 5.47 -0.36 3.19
CA ALA A 176 6.46 0.00 4.20
C ALA A 176 6.64 -1.13 5.23
N TYR A 177 5.57 -1.84 5.58
CA TYR A 177 5.65 -3.04 6.39
C TYR A 177 6.44 -4.13 5.67
N ASP A 178 6.15 -4.39 4.39
CA ASP A 178 6.85 -5.42 3.60
C ASP A 178 8.35 -5.11 3.50
N LEU A 179 8.70 -3.85 3.22
CA LEU A 179 10.10 -3.41 3.18
C LEU A 179 10.77 -3.60 4.54
N HIS A 180 10.09 -3.29 5.65
CA HIS A 180 10.63 -3.45 6.99
C HIS A 180 10.86 -4.92 7.34
N MET A 181 9.94 -5.82 6.95
CA MET A 181 10.11 -7.27 7.15
C MET A 181 11.24 -7.84 6.28
N ALA A 182 11.35 -7.41 5.03
CA ALA A 182 12.48 -7.77 4.17
C ALA A 182 13.81 -7.26 4.73
N ALA A 183 13.85 -6.03 5.26
CA ALA A 183 15.02 -5.47 5.92
C ALA A 183 15.41 -6.27 7.17
N LYS A 184 14.45 -6.70 7.97
CA LYS A 184 14.68 -7.52 9.18
C LYS A 184 15.30 -8.89 8.84
N ALA A 185 14.96 -9.46 7.70
CA ALA A 185 15.50 -10.72 7.22
C ALA A 185 16.89 -10.57 6.54
N ASN A 186 17.32 -9.35 6.23
CA ASN A 186 18.56 -9.08 5.51
C ASN A 186 19.66 -8.54 6.44
N PRO A 187 20.73 -9.29 6.71
CA PRO A 187 21.77 -8.87 7.65
C PRO A 187 22.59 -7.64 7.20
N LEU A 188 22.49 -7.25 5.92
CA LEU A 188 23.14 -6.04 5.41
C LEU A 188 22.35 -4.76 5.68
N TRP A 189 21.10 -4.89 6.15
CA TRP A 189 20.25 -3.76 6.49
C TRP A 189 20.27 -3.48 7.99
N TYR A 190 20.20 -2.21 8.36
CA TYR A 190 19.77 -1.85 9.70
C TYR A 190 18.24 -1.90 9.76
N CYS A 191 17.70 -2.58 10.76
CA CYS A 191 16.28 -2.66 10.98
C CYS A 191 15.96 -2.37 12.45
N GLY A 192 15.12 -1.38 12.74
CA GLY A 192 14.73 -1.00 14.09
C GLY A 192 13.25 -0.69 14.21
N THR A 193 12.61 -1.26 15.24
CA THR A 193 11.23 -0.92 15.64
C THR A 193 11.29 -0.34 17.05
N HIS A 194 10.73 0.86 17.24
CA HIS A 194 10.87 1.64 18.47
C HIS A 194 9.51 2.13 18.96
N PRO A 195 8.73 1.29 19.65
CA PRO A 195 7.46 1.68 20.28
C PRO A 195 7.70 2.61 21.47
N VAL A 196 6.66 3.33 21.91
CA VAL A 196 6.76 4.25 23.04
C VAL A 196 7.03 3.51 24.36
N SER A 197 6.53 2.29 24.50
CA SER A 197 6.78 1.40 25.65
C SER A 197 8.27 1.09 25.86
N GLU A 198 9.07 1.04 24.78
CA GLU A 198 10.53 0.85 24.84
C GLU A 198 11.27 2.18 24.99
N THR A 199 10.88 3.20 24.21
CA THR A 199 11.64 4.47 24.15
C THR A 199 11.42 5.34 25.37
N LYS A 200 10.27 5.25 26.02
CA LYS A 200 9.84 6.03 27.20
C LYS A 200 10.02 7.55 27.02
N LEU A 201 9.84 8.04 25.78
CA LEU A 201 10.06 9.45 25.45
C LEU A 201 8.88 10.35 25.77
N ILE A 202 7.73 9.75 26.06
CA ILE A 202 6.48 10.43 26.44
C ILE A 202 6.13 9.96 27.86
N SER A 203 5.68 10.85 28.71
CA SER A 203 5.33 10.51 30.08
C SER A 203 4.09 9.61 30.14
N GLU A 204 4.02 8.73 31.12
CA GLU A 204 2.87 7.84 31.35
C GLU A 204 1.55 8.63 31.52
N ALA A 205 1.60 9.80 32.17
CA ALA A 205 0.43 10.66 32.31
C ALA A 205 -0.11 11.14 30.95
N ALA A 206 0.77 11.60 30.05
CA ALA A 206 0.39 12.02 28.71
C ALA A 206 -0.12 10.84 27.86
N LEU A 207 0.50 9.66 28.00
CA LEU A 207 0.04 8.45 27.29
C LEU A 207 -1.33 7.97 27.80
N ALA A 208 -1.60 8.10 29.11
CA ALA A 208 -2.90 7.78 29.67
C ALA A 208 -4.01 8.75 29.20
N GLU A 209 -3.68 10.02 28.94
CA GLU A 209 -4.58 10.99 28.34
C GLU A 209 -4.90 10.62 26.89
N GLU A 210 -3.88 10.37 26.08
CA GLU A 210 -4.02 9.96 24.69
C GLU A 210 -4.86 8.67 24.54
N ARG A 211 -4.66 7.67 25.43
CA ARG A 211 -5.46 6.43 25.44
C ARG A 211 -6.95 6.65 25.73
N ARG A 212 -7.29 7.68 26.49
CA ARG A 212 -8.70 8.02 26.76
C ARG A 212 -9.37 8.73 25.61
N ASP A 213 -8.58 9.51 24.85
CA ASP A 213 -9.11 10.43 23.85
C ASP A 213 -9.12 9.84 22.43
N MET A 214 -8.48 8.66 22.22
CA MET A 214 -8.45 8.00 20.91
C MET A 214 -8.81 6.52 21.01
N PRO A 215 -9.29 5.90 19.89
CA PRO A 215 -9.50 4.46 19.81
C PRO A 215 -8.21 3.68 20.11
N GLU A 216 -8.32 2.54 20.80
CA GLU A 216 -7.19 1.71 21.19
C GLU A 216 -6.36 1.27 19.97
N GLU A 217 -6.99 0.98 18.85
CA GLU A 217 -6.33 0.61 17.60
C GLU A 217 -5.44 1.75 17.09
N LEU A 218 -5.91 3.00 17.16
CA LEU A 218 -5.13 4.16 16.77
C LEU A 218 -3.95 4.37 17.72
N TYR A 219 -4.19 4.21 19.04
CA TYR A 219 -3.12 4.30 20.01
C TYR A 219 -2.01 3.27 19.74
N ARG A 220 -2.37 2.03 19.50
CA ARG A 220 -1.44 0.94 19.18
C ARG A 220 -0.66 1.24 17.89
N GLN A 221 -1.31 1.78 16.86
CA GLN A 221 -0.65 2.16 15.62
C GLN A 221 0.34 3.31 15.83
N GLU A 222 -0.09 4.42 16.44
CA GLU A 222 0.69 5.65 16.53
C GLU A 222 1.80 5.59 17.60
N TYR A 223 1.57 4.85 18.69
CA TYR A 223 2.48 4.82 19.83
C TYR A 223 3.19 3.46 20.01
N GLU A 224 2.55 2.33 19.74
CA GLU A 224 3.17 1.01 19.93
C GLU A 224 3.71 0.39 18.63
N CYS A 225 3.69 1.12 17.53
CA CYS A 225 4.18 0.63 16.24
C CYS A 225 3.54 -0.69 15.81
N ASP A 226 2.25 -0.87 16.09
CA ASP A 226 1.54 -2.09 15.78
C ASP A 226 0.96 -2.05 14.37
N PRO A 227 1.44 -2.88 13.44
CA PRO A 227 0.90 -2.92 12.07
C PRO A 227 -0.48 -3.58 12.01
N SER A 228 -0.87 -4.36 13.03
CA SER A 228 -2.16 -5.05 13.08
C SER A 228 -3.30 -4.14 13.52
N ALA A 229 -2.98 -2.99 14.09
CA ALA A 229 -3.99 -1.99 14.41
C ALA A 229 -4.76 -1.64 13.15
N ALA A 230 -6.05 -1.96 13.12
CA ALA A 230 -6.90 -1.75 11.96
C ALA A 230 -6.79 -0.30 11.51
N ASN A 231 -6.51 -0.08 10.24
CA ASN A 231 -6.54 1.27 9.68
C ASN A 231 -7.90 1.86 9.99
N ILE A 232 -7.92 3.01 10.68
CA ILE A 232 -9.16 3.72 10.93
C ILE A 232 -9.82 3.96 9.58
N GLY A 233 -11.08 3.53 9.44
CA GLY A 233 -11.80 3.54 8.17
C GLY A 233 -11.60 2.28 7.31
N ALA A 234 -10.84 1.28 7.75
CA ALA A 234 -10.73 0.01 7.03
C ALA A 234 -12.10 -0.69 6.91
N ILE A 235 -12.41 -1.17 5.71
CA ILE A 235 -13.70 -1.78 5.37
C ILE A 235 -13.74 -3.24 5.84
N LEU A 236 -12.67 -4.00 5.60
CA LEU A 236 -12.54 -5.43 5.92
C LEU A 236 -11.34 -5.75 6.81
N GLY A 237 -10.55 -4.77 7.22
CA GLY A 237 -9.29 -4.97 7.96
C GLY A 237 -9.45 -5.86 9.20
N SER A 238 -10.40 -5.54 10.09
CA SER A 238 -10.67 -6.34 11.31
C SER A 238 -11.08 -7.78 11.00
N ARG A 239 -11.85 -7.99 9.92
CA ARG A 239 -12.31 -9.33 9.51
C ARG A 239 -11.21 -10.19 8.90
N ILE A 240 -10.24 -9.57 8.22
CA ILE A 240 -9.01 -10.25 7.76
C ILE A 240 -8.14 -10.63 8.97
N GLU A 241 -8.03 -9.76 9.97
CA GLU A 241 -7.34 -10.08 11.23
C GLU A 241 -7.98 -11.26 11.98
N GLU A 242 -9.32 -11.28 12.05
CA GLU A 242 -10.07 -12.42 12.59
C GLU A 242 -9.82 -13.70 11.79
N ALA A 243 -9.75 -13.61 10.46
CA ALA A 243 -9.46 -14.74 9.60
C ALA A 243 -8.05 -15.30 9.85
N ASP A 244 -7.07 -14.42 10.03
CA ASP A 244 -5.68 -14.77 10.31
C ASP A 244 -5.56 -15.46 11.68
N LYS A 245 -6.11 -14.85 12.73
CA LYS A 245 -6.13 -15.41 14.08
C LYS A 245 -6.85 -16.76 14.17
N ALA A 246 -7.89 -16.93 13.35
CA ALA A 246 -8.65 -18.19 13.28
C ALA A 246 -7.99 -19.25 12.38
N GLY A 247 -6.80 -18.99 11.82
CA GLY A 247 -6.10 -19.94 10.93
C GLY A 247 -6.79 -20.14 9.58
N ARG A 248 -7.65 -19.19 9.15
CA ARG A 248 -8.35 -19.25 7.87
C ARG A 248 -7.51 -18.71 6.69
N ILE A 249 -6.38 -18.07 6.96
CA ILE A 249 -5.32 -17.81 6.00
C ILE A 249 -4.28 -18.92 6.22
N THR A 250 -4.26 -19.90 5.31
CA THR A 250 -3.59 -21.18 5.57
C THR A 250 -2.69 -21.63 4.43
N GLU A 251 -1.61 -22.32 4.78
CA GLU A 251 -0.71 -22.99 3.82
C GLU A 251 -1.27 -24.34 3.33
N VAL A 252 -2.28 -24.88 4.01
CA VAL A 252 -2.95 -26.10 3.58
C VAL A 252 -3.62 -25.84 2.24
N GLU A 253 -3.38 -26.75 1.26
CA GLU A 253 -3.95 -26.62 -0.09
C GLU A 253 -5.48 -26.60 -0.04
N LEU A 254 -6.06 -25.52 -0.53
CA LEU A 254 -7.50 -25.32 -0.55
C LEU A 254 -8.14 -25.68 -1.89
N TYR A 255 -7.37 -25.77 -2.98
CA TYR A 255 -7.90 -26.10 -4.30
C TYR A 255 -8.29 -27.57 -4.39
N ASP A 256 -9.53 -27.83 -4.83
CA ASP A 256 -10.02 -29.16 -5.16
C ASP A 256 -10.17 -29.28 -6.69
N PRO A 257 -9.37 -30.11 -7.36
CA PRO A 257 -9.41 -30.26 -8.82
C PRO A 257 -10.70 -30.89 -9.34
N ASN A 258 -11.52 -31.49 -8.47
CA ASN A 258 -12.82 -32.09 -8.86
C ASN A 258 -13.93 -31.04 -8.99
N HIS A 259 -13.70 -29.82 -8.51
CA HIS A 259 -14.64 -28.71 -8.54
C HIS A 259 -14.11 -27.54 -9.38
N ASP A 260 -14.98 -26.97 -10.20
CA ASP A 260 -14.62 -25.78 -10.96
C ASP A 260 -14.56 -24.56 -10.05
N CYS A 261 -13.65 -23.63 -10.38
CA CYS A 261 -13.59 -22.31 -9.74
C CYS A 261 -14.64 -21.38 -10.34
N ILE A 262 -15.27 -20.61 -9.47
CA ILE A 262 -16.01 -19.42 -9.85
C ILE A 262 -15.04 -18.26 -9.75
N VAL A 263 -14.97 -17.42 -10.78
CA VAL A 263 -14.01 -16.31 -10.82
C VAL A 263 -14.76 -14.99 -10.82
N SER A 264 -14.48 -14.11 -9.87
CA SER A 264 -14.97 -12.74 -9.86
C SER A 264 -13.87 -11.78 -10.25
N THR A 265 -14.22 -10.75 -11.01
CA THR A 265 -13.23 -9.82 -11.56
C THR A 265 -13.65 -8.38 -11.37
N ASP A 266 -12.64 -7.52 -11.32
CA ASP A 266 -12.77 -6.09 -11.63
C ASP A 266 -11.82 -5.78 -12.78
N ILE A 267 -12.34 -5.26 -13.90
CA ILE A 267 -11.58 -5.02 -15.12
C ILE A 267 -11.66 -3.53 -15.45
N GLY A 268 -10.64 -2.77 -15.07
CA GLY A 268 -10.47 -1.39 -15.48
C GLY A 268 -9.78 -1.29 -16.85
N PHE A 269 -10.27 -0.43 -17.75
CA PHE A 269 -9.67 -0.26 -19.09
C PHE A 269 -8.32 0.46 -19.07
N ARG A 270 -8.02 1.24 -18.03
CA ARG A 270 -6.76 1.98 -17.81
C ARG A 270 -6.07 1.62 -16.51
N ASP A 271 -6.79 0.98 -15.61
CA ASP A 271 -6.34 0.60 -14.28
C ASP A 271 -5.98 -0.89 -14.22
N ALA A 272 -5.51 -1.36 -13.08
CA ALA A 272 -5.23 -2.77 -12.87
C ALA A 272 -6.53 -3.59 -12.95
N ALA A 273 -6.47 -4.77 -13.56
CA ALA A 273 -7.53 -5.77 -13.43
C ALA A 273 -7.18 -6.75 -12.31
N ALA A 274 -8.19 -7.27 -11.63
CA ALA A 274 -8.04 -8.21 -10.53
C ALA A 274 -9.03 -9.38 -10.66
N PHE A 275 -8.57 -10.59 -10.31
CA PHE A 275 -9.32 -11.82 -10.41
C PHE A 275 -9.21 -12.64 -9.13
N TRP A 276 -10.33 -13.01 -8.53
CA TRP A 276 -10.41 -13.91 -7.40
C TRP A 276 -11.03 -15.26 -7.82
N PHE A 277 -10.37 -16.36 -7.45
CA PHE A 277 -10.82 -17.73 -7.73
C PHE A 277 -11.44 -18.32 -6.47
N TRP A 278 -12.73 -18.64 -6.55
CA TRP A 278 -13.55 -19.14 -5.46
C TRP A 278 -13.96 -20.57 -5.69
N GLN A 279 -13.94 -21.36 -4.64
CA GLN A 279 -14.61 -22.69 -4.63
C GLN A 279 -15.57 -22.75 -3.44
N PRO A 280 -16.89 -23.00 -3.66
CA PRO A 280 -17.84 -23.23 -2.58
C PRO A 280 -17.43 -24.43 -1.72
N ARG A 281 -17.68 -24.36 -0.43
CA ARG A 281 -17.48 -25.42 0.56
C ARG A 281 -18.74 -25.55 1.43
N ARG A 282 -18.89 -26.66 2.17
CA ARG A 282 -20.01 -26.84 3.09
C ARG A 282 -20.07 -25.77 4.18
N ASP A 283 -18.92 -25.30 4.62
CA ASP A 283 -18.72 -24.35 5.71
C ASP A 283 -18.30 -22.95 5.24
N GLY A 284 -18.48 -22.66 3.95
CA GLY A 284 -18.14 -21.35 3.39
C GLY A 284 -17.49 -21.42 2.01
N PHE A 285 -16.39 -20.67 1.82
CA PHE A 285 -15.74 -20.51 0.53
C PHE A 285 -14.21 -20.61 0.67
N ALA A 286 -13.58 -21.36 -0.23
CA ALA A 286 -12.14 -21.37 -0.39
C ALA A 286 -11.74 -20.38 -1.49
N LEU A 287 -10.91 -19.41 -1.15
CA LEU A 287 -10.25 -18.54 -2.10
C LEU A 287 -8.88 -19.14 -2.41
N VAL A 288 -8.79 -19.77 -3.57
CA VAL A 288 -7.66 -20.65 -3.93
C VAL A 288 -6.57 -19.90 -4.67
N TYR A 289 -6.92 -18.79 -5.34
CA TYR A 289 -5.96 -17.99 -6.08
C TYR A 289 -6.44 -16.53 -6.23
N HIS A 290 -5.48 -15.63 -6.33
CA HIS A 290 -5.70 -14.24 -6.69
C HIS A 290 -4.61 -13.77 -7.65
N VAL A 291 -4.99 -13.03 -8.66
CA VAL A 291 -4.06 -12.36 -9.57
C VAL A 291 -4.56 -10.97 -9.91
N GLU A 292 -3.64 -10.04 -10.01
CA GLU A 292 -3.88 -8.66 -10.43
C GLU A 292 -2.75 -8.19 -11.36
N GLY A 293 -3.04 -7.25 -12.22
CA GLY A 293 -2.06 -6.67 -13.12
C GLY A 293 -2.62 -5.48 -13.88
N SER A 294 -1.73 -4.63 -14.40
CA SER A 294 -2.07 -3.45 -15.18
C SER A 294 -1.44 -3.50 -16.57
N GLY A 295 -2.03 -2.76 -17.53
CA GLY A 295 -1.51 -2.67 -18.89
C GLY A 295 -1.79 -3.91 -19.76
N LEU A 296 -2.66 -4.83 -19.32
CA LEU A 296 -3.09 -6.01 -20.06
C LEU A 296 -4.52 -5.79 -20.58
N ASP A 297 -4.75 -6.15 -21.82
CA ASP A 297 -6.10 -6.15 -22.40
C ASP A 297 -6.84 -7.47 -22.15
N ALA A 298 -8.07 -7.60 -22.66
CA ALA A 298 -8.87 -8.80 -22.46
C ALA A 298 -8.24 -10.07 -23.06
N ASP A 299 -7.55 -9.95 -24.20
CA ASP A 299 -6.93 -11.10 -24.88
C ASP A 299 -5.66 -11.54 -24.13
N ASP A 300 -4.89 -10.56 -23.61
CA ASP A 300 -3.75 -10.84 -22.74
C ASP A 300 -4.20 -11.61 -21.47
N TRP A 301 -5.28 -11.14 -20.83
CA TRP A 301 -5.84 -11.82 -19.66
C TRP A 301 -6.37 -13.22 -19.97
N ILE A 302 -7.02 -13.42 -21.12
CA ILE A 302 -7.43 -14.76 -21.59
C ILE A 302 -6.21 -15.66 -21.67
N GLY A 303 -5.10 -15.16 -22.24
CA GLY A 303 -3.84 -15.90 -22.32
C GLY A 303 -3.25 -16.23 -20.95
N GLU A 304 -3.23 -15.29 -20.00
CA GLU A 304 -2.71 -15.52 -18.65
C GLU A 304 -3.58 -16.50 -17.85
N LEU A 305 -4.91 -16.34 -17.89
CA LEU A 305 -5.84 -17.26 -17.22
C LEU A 305 -5.74 -18.68 -17.76
N GLY A 306 -5.51 -18.84 -19.08
CA GLY A 306 -5.32 -20.14 -19.72
C GLY A 306 -4.06 -20.90 -19.29
N LYS A 307 -3.05 -20.22 -18.74
CA LYS A 307 -1.82 -20.84 -18.21
C LYS A 307 -1.99 -21.36 -16.78
N LEU A 308 -3.06 -20.95 -16.07
CA LEU A 308 -3.28 -21.33 -14.68
C LEU A 308 -3.81 -22.76 -14.56
N PRO A 309 -3.45 -23.50 -13.50
CA PRO A 309 -3.89 -24.87 -13.31
C PRO A 309 -5.33 -25.00 -12.78
N TYR A 310 -6.08 -23.90 -12.74
CA TYR A 310 -7.41 -23.83 -12.15
C TYR A 310 -8.49 -23.97 -13.23
N ARG A 311 -9.46 -24.86 -13.02
CA ARG A 311 -10.60 -24.99 -13.91
C ARG A 311 -11.62 -23.90 -13.64
N VAL A 312 -11.86 -23.04 -14.63
CA VAL A 312 -12.83 -21.94 -14.53
C VAL A 312 -14.20 -22.44 -14.98
N GLY A 313 -15.14 -22.53 -14.06
CA GLY A 313 -16.53 -22.93 -14.33
C GLY A 313 -17.38 -21.76 -14.80
N LYS A 314 -17.26 -20.60 -14.14
CA LYS A 314 -17.94 -19.36 -14.50
C LYS A 314 -17.10 -18.14 -14.13
N LEU A 315 -17.05 -17.18 -15.06
CA LEU A 315 -16.37 -15.89 -14.89
C LEU A 315 -17.42 -14.78 -14.72
N TRP A 316 -17.34 -14.06 -13.61
CA TRP A 316 -18.22 -12.95 -13.30
C TRP A 316 -17.52 -11.62 -13.57
N LEU A 317 -18.03 -10.87 -14.54
CA LEU A 317 -17.51 -9.57 -14.96
C LEU A 317 -18.33 -8.43 -14.33
N PRO A 318 -17.71 -7.27 -14.08
CA PRO A 318 -18.45 -6.06 -13.71
C PRO A 318 -19.37 -5.61 -14.84
N HIS A 319 -20.39 -4.83 -14.52
CA HIS A 319 -21.42 -4.40 -15.47
C HIS A 319 -20.90 -3.53 -16.63
N ASP A 320 -19.80 -2.82 -16.44
CA ASP A 320 -19.15 -2.01 -17.47
C ASP A 320 -18.35 -2.83 -18.51
N ALA A 321 -18.03 -4.09 -18.21
CA ALA A 321 -17.39 -5.02 -19.15
C ALA A 321 -18.25 -5.34 -20.39
N VAL A 322 -19.54 -5.01 -20.35
CA VAL A 322 -20.48 -5.15 -21.46
C VAL A 322 -20.35 -4.00 -22.48
N ALA A 323 -19.80 -2.86 -22.03
CA ALA A 323 -19.67 -1.67 -22.85
C ALA A 323 -18.66 -1.88 -24.00
N LYS A 324 -19.06 -1.48 -25.21
CA LYS A 324 -18.16 -1.40 -26.38
C LYS A 324 -17.42 -0.08 -26.33
N THR A 325 -16.10 -0.12 -26.48
CA THR A 325 -15.33 1.12 -26.60
C THR A 325 -15.31 1.60 -28.04
N PHE A 326 -15.09 2.91 -28.24
CA PHE A 326 -15.01 3.49 -29.58
C PHE A 326 -13.85 2.89 -30.41
N ALA A 327 -12.83 2.37 -29.75
CA ALA A 327 -11.65 1.75 -30.37
C ALA A 327 -11.83 0.25 -30.68
N THR A 328 -12.75 -0.43 -29.96
CA THR A 328 -12.97 -1.88 -30.12
C THR A 328 -14.43 -2.17 -30.44
N LYS A 329 -14.66 -2.90 -31.54
CA LYS A 329 -16.01 -3.32 -31.95
C LYS A 329 -16.63 -4.37 -31.02
N THR A 330 -15.81 -5.02 -30.20
CA THR A 330 -16.17 -6.11 -29.28
C THR A 330 -15.94 -5.67 -27.83
N SER A 331 -16.86 -6.05 -26.94
CA SER A 331 -16.71 -5.83 -25.49
C SER A 331 -15.75 -6.87 -24.87
N ALA A 332 -15.25 -6.59 -23.66
CA ALA A 332 -14.47 -7.55 -22.89
C ALA A 332 -15.27 -8.86 -22.67
N MET A 333 -16.55 -8.75 -22.37
CA MET A 333 -17.46 -9.90 -22.23
C MET A 333 -17.49 -10.76 -23.50
N GLU A 334 -17.68 -10.16 -24.67
CA GLU A 334 -17.71 -10.86 -25.95
C GLU A 334 -16.39 -11.62 -26.22
N ARG A 335 -15.24 -11.06 -25.86
CA ARG A 335 -13.92 -11.68 -26.01
C ARG A 335 -13.77 -12.91 -25.10
N PHE A 336 -14.11 -12.80 -23.81
CA PHE A 336 -14.07 -13.94 -22.89
C PHE A 336 -15.02 -15.06 -23.34
N MET A 337 -16.22 -14.72 -23.83
CA MET A 337 -17.17 -15.71 -24.38
C MET A 337 -16.61 -16.41 -25.62
N ALA A 338 -16.01 -15.65 -26.54
CA ALA A 338 -15.36 -16.19 -27.73
C ALA A 338 -14.20 -17.14 -27.42
N ALA A 339 -13.49 -16.90 -26.31
CA ALA A 339 -12.44 -17.76 -25.78
C ALA A 339 -12.99 -19.01 -25.04
N GLY A 340 -14.31 -19.19 -24.96
CA GLY A 340 -14.95 -20.36 -24.38
C GLY A 340 -15.29 -20.27 -22.89
N TYR A 341 -15.10 -19.11 -22.25
CA TYR A 341 -15.50 -18.91 -20.87
C TYR A 341 -17.02 -18.74 -20.75
N LYS A 342 -17.60 -19.36 -19.71
CA LYS A 342 -18.98 -19.07 -19.31
C LYS A 342 -18.97 -17.78 -18.51
N VAL A 343 -19.52 -16.72 -19.09
CA VAL A 343 -19.50 -15.39 -18.50
C VAL A 343 -20.84 -15.05 -17.85
N GLY A 344 -20.82 -14.39 -16.71
CA GLY A 344 -21.95 -13.73 -16.08
C GLY A 344 -21.60 -12.27 -15.80
N VAL A 345 -22.62 -11.41 -15.72
CA VAL A 345 -22.45 -10.01 -15.32
C VAL A 345 -22.93 -9.87 -13.88
N VAL A 346 -22.15 -9.20 -13.05
CA VAL A 346 -22.48 -8.97 -11.65
C VAL A 346 -23.67 -7.99 -11.59
N PRO A 347 -24.68 -8.25 -10.73
CA PRO A 347 -25.81 -7.34 -10.56
C PRO A 347 -25.35 -5.92 -10.19
N GLN A 348 -25.96 -4.91 -10.80
CA GLN A 348 -25.67 -3.53 -10.49
C GLN A 348 -26.37 -3.14 -9.20
N VAL A 349 -25.60 -2.94 -8.15
CA VAL A 349 -26.06 -2.54 -6.82
C VAL A 349 -25.18 -1.41 -6.27
N SER A 350 -25.65 -0.73 -5.21
CA SER A 350 -24.86 0.32 -4.57
C SER A 350 -23.55 -0.20 -4.00
N LYS A 351 -22.54 0.66 -3.92
CA LYS A 351 -21.24 0.33 -3.29
C LYS A 351 -21.42 -0.16 -1.84
N GLU A 352 -22.34 0.46 -1.10
CA GLU A 352 -22.65 0.06 0.28
C GLU A 352 -23.20 -1.38 0.33
N HIS A 353 -24.06 -1.74 -0.61
CA HIS A 353 -24.59 -3.11 -0.69
C HIS A 353 -23.47 -4.14 -0.97
N ARG A 354 -22.53 -3.82 -1.88
CA ARG A 354 -21.36 -4.67 -2.16
C ARG A 354 -20.48 -4.85 -0.93
N ILE A 355 -20.17 -3.76 -0.23
CA ILE A 355 -19.38 -3.75 1.01
C ILE A 355 -20.05 -4.64 2.06
N ASN A 356 -21.35 -4.51 2.25
CA ASN A 356 -22.09 -5.31 3.21
C ASN A 356 -22.10 -6.80 2.83
N ALA A 357 -22.23 -7.13 1.54
CA ALA A 357 -22.10 -8.50 1.07
C ALA A 357 -20.70 -9.07 1.39
N ALA A 358 -19.64 -8.31 1.11
CA ALA A 358 -18.27 -8.70 1.43
C ALA A 358 -18.07 -8.92 2.94
N ARG A 359 -18.61 -8.04 3.77
CA ARG A 359 -18.55 -8.18 5.24
C ARG A 359 -19.26 -9.43 5.75
N MET A 360 -20.40 -9.78 5.15
CA MET A 360 -21.19 -10.93 5.59
C MET A 360 -20.54 -12.27 5.22
N ILE A 361 -19.94 -12.37 4.03
CA ILE A 361 -19.35 -13.61 3.55
C ILE A 361 -18.00 -13.94 4.22
N MET A 362 -17.30 -12.91 4.72
CA MET A 362 -15.93 -13.01 5.20
C MET A 362 -15.73 -14.04 6.31
N SER A 363 -16.72 -14.23 7.18
CA SER A 363 -16.64 -15.22 8.27
C SER A 363 -16.49 -16.66 7.77
N GLY A 364 -17.03 -16.95 6.57
CA GLY A 364 -16.93 -18.25 5.91
C GLY A 364 -15.78 -18.36 4.89
N CYS A 365 -14.99 -17.31 4.69
CA CYS A 365 -13.89 -17.33 3.73
C CYS A 365 -12.62 -17.94 4.33
N ARG A 366 -11.95 -18.81 3.55
CA ARG A 366 -10.60 -19.31 3.79
C ARG A 366 -9.72 -18.93 2.63
N PHE A 367 -8.49 -18.52 2.89
CA PHE A 367 -7.56 -17.98 1.90
C PHE A 367 -6.32 -18.85 1.80
N GLN A 368 -5.93 -19.21 0.56
CA GLN A 368 -4.72 -19.95 0.28
C GLN A 368 -3.50 -19.06 0.43
N LYS A 369 -2.74 -19.21 1.51
CA LYS A 369 -1.51 -18.47 1.72
C LYS A 369 -0.49 -18.74 0.60
N GLY A 370 0.25 -17.75 0.21
CA GLY A 370 1.20 -17.81 -0.91
C GLY A 370 0.56 -17.63 -2.29
N LYS A 371 -0.75 -17.88 -2.44
CA LYS A 371 -1.48 -17.76 -3.71
C LYS A 371 -2.52 -16.63 -3.72
N THR A 372 -2.90 -16.12 -2.55
CA THR A 372 -3.88 -15.03 -2.40
C THR A 372 -3.33 -13.83 -1.63
N ASP A 373 -2.04 -13.79 -1.35
CA ASP A 373 -1.42 -12.81 -0.45
C ASP A 373 -1.62 -11.37 -0.90
N SER A 374 -1.49 -11.08 -2.21
CA SER A 374 -1.73 -9.73 -2.75
C SER A 374 -3.18 -9.30 -2.56
N GLY A 375 -4.13 -10.18 -2.82
CA GLY A 375 -5.55 -9.91 -2.61
C GLY A 375 -5.91 -9.77 -1.13
N VAL A 376 -5.41 -10.63 -0.25
CA VAL A 376 -5.59 -10.51 1.20
C VAL A 376 -5.04 -9.17 1.70
N LYS A 377 -3.87 -8.75 1.19
CA LYS A 377 -3.28 -7.45 1.47
C LYS A 377 -4.18 -6.30 1.01
N ALA A 378 -4.77 -6.41 -0.18
CA ALA A 378 -5.72 -5.42 -0.69
C ALA A 378 -6.95 -5.31 0.23
N LEU A 379 -7.57 -6.44 0.60
CA LEU A 379 -8.73 -6.46 1.50
C LEU A 379 -8.42 -5.90 2.89
N ARG A 380 -7.20 -6.13 3.41
CA ARG A 380 -6.75 -5.62 4.71
C ARG A 380 -6.60 -4.12 4.72
N ASN A 381 -6.19 -3.51 3.59
CA ASN A 381 -5.94 -2.08 3.46
C ASN A 381 -7.08 -1.30 2.79
N TRP A 382 -8.11 -1.97 2.29
CA TRP A 382 -9.28 -1.34 1.70
C TRP A 382 -9.99 -0.47 2.72
N SER A 383 -10.08 0.85 2.46
CA SER A 383 -10.56 1.83 3.43
C SER A 383 -11.51 2.86 2.80
N PHE A 384 -12.31 3.48 3.66
CA PHE A 384 -13.12 4.63 3.27
C PHE A 384 -12.25 5.88 3.08
N LYS A 385 -12.64 6.74 2.15
CA LYS A 385 -12.00 8.03 1.94
C LYS A 385 -12.24 8.93 3.16
N TRP A 386 -11.18 9.55 3.68
CA TRP A 386 -11.30 10.59 4.70
C TRP A 386 -11.70 11.92 4.07
N ASP A 387 -12.69 12.59 4.65
CA ASP A 387 -13.10 13.95 4.31
C ASP A 387 -12.46 14.93 5.29
N ASP A 388 -11.47 15.67 4.83
CA ASP A 388 -10.74 16.64 5.66
C ASP A 388 -11.61 17.82 6.10
N THR A 389 -12.64 18.17 5.32
CA THR A 389 -13.55 19.26 5.61
C THR A 389 -14.55 18.89 6.69
N ALA A 390 -15.22 17.75 6.50
CA ALA A 390 -16.21 17.24 7.44
C ALA A 390 -15.56 16.50 8.64
N ARG A 391 -14.27 16.18 8.57
CA ARG A 391 -13.50 15.39 9.56
C ARG A 391 -14.15 14.04 9.90
N VAL A 392 -14.69 13.37 8.90
CA VAL A 392 -15.30 12.06 8.99
C VAL A 392 -14.88 11.19 7.81
N PHE A 393 -15.00 9.87 7.97
CA PHE A 393 -14.87 8.97 6.82
C PHE A 393 -16.13 9.09 5.95
N SER A 394 -15.91 9.25 4.65
CA SER A 394 -16.99 9.22 3.67
C SER A 394 -17.62 7.82 3.62
N ARG A 395 -18.76 7.69 2.97
CA ARG A 395 -19.36 6.37 2.69
C ARG A 395 -18.77 5.72 1.44
N GLU A 396 -17.84 6.40 0.77
CA GLU A 396 -17.17 5.89 -0.43
C GLU A 396 -15.80 5.35 -0.10
N PRO A 397 -15.44 4.17 -0.62
CA PRO A 397 -14.06 3.68 -0.54
C PRO A 397 -13.08 4.64 -1.20
N LEU A 398 -11.89 4.71 -0.63
CA LEU A 398 -10.76 5.38 -1.26
C LEU A 398 -10.39 4.62 -2.54
N HIS A 399 -10.27 5.34 -3.65
CA HIS A 399 -9.79 4.76 -4.90
C HIS A 399 -8.27 4.82 -4.93
N ASP A 400 -7.64 3.68 -4.69
CA ASP A 400 -6.19 3.50 -4.67
C ASP A 400 -5.81 2.15 -5.30
N HIS A 401 -4.56 1.76 -5.21
CA HIS A 401 -4.06 0.49 -5.75
C HIS A 401 -4.63 -0.77 -5.08
N TYR A 402 -5.36 -0.66 -3.97
CA TYR A 402 -6.08 -1.78 -3.34
C TYR A 402 -7.52 -1.93 -3.84
N SER A 403 -8.03 -0.93 -4.56
CA SER A 403 -9.44 -0.84 -4.95
C SER A 403 -9.86 -1.99 -5.85
N ASN A 404 -9.11 -2.28 -6.92
CA ASN A 404 -9.51 -3.25 -7.94
C ASN A 404 -9.66 -4.67 -7.36
N SER A 405 -8.68 -5.11 -6.56
CA SER A 405 -8.75 -6.42 -5.89
C SER A 405 -9.88 -6.50 -4.88
N SER A 406 -10.16 -5.40 -4.17
CA SER A 406 -11.24 -5.32 -3.19
C SER A 406 -12.62 -5.24 -3.85
N ASP A 407 -12.75 -4.51 -4.95
CA ASP A 407 -13.98 -4.46 -5.74
C ASP A 407 -14.26 -5.82 -6.38
N ALA A 408 -13.25 -6.49 -6.98
CA ALA A 408 -13.39 -7.86 -7.50
C ALA A 408 -13.85 -8.86 -6.42
N PHE A 409 -13.34 -8.75 -5.18
CA PHE A 409 -13.82 -9.55 -4.05
C PHE A 409 -15.27 -9.22 -3.69
N SER A 410 -15.64 -7.94 -3.65
CA SER A 410 -17.00 -7.50 -3.34
C SER A 410 -18.03 -7.97 -4.37
N TYR A 411 -17.64 -8.01 -5.65
CA TYR A 411 -18.45 -8.60 -6.73
C TYR A 411 -18.61 -10.11 -6.53
N GLY A 412 -17.51 -10.81 -6.19
CA GLY A 412 -17.58 -12.22 -5.82
C GLY A 412 -18.53 -12.48 -4.66
N ALA A 413 -18.46 -11.66 -3.61
CA ALA A 413 -19.33 -11.79 -2.44
C ALA A 413 -20.82 -11.65 -2.77
N LEU A 414 -21.18 -10.82 -3.74
CA LEU A 414 -22.58 -10.71 -4.19
C LEU A 414 -23.09 -12.01 -4.83
N VAL A 415 -22.28 -12.59 -5.71
CA VAL A 415 -22.71 -13.74 -6.52
C VAL A 415 -22.54 -15.06 -5.78
N MET A 416 -21.56 -15.18 -4.86
CA MET A 416 -21.30 -16.38 -4.08
C MET A 416 -22.46 -16.79 -3.16
N ARG A 417 -23.28 -15.86 -2.74
CA ARG A 417 -24.50 -16.15 -1.95
C ARG A 417 -25.45 -17.14 -2.65
N ASN A 418 -25.44 -17.19 -3.98
CA ASN A 418 -26.27 -18.06 -4.78
C ASN A 418 -25.65 -19.45 -5.02
N TYR A 419 -24.41 -19.66 -4.52
CA TYR A 419 -23.72 -20.94 -4.63
C TYR A 419 -23.66 -21.60 -3.25
N SER A 420 -24.58 -22.54 -2.99
CA SER A 420 -24.47 -23.47 -1.85
C SER A 420 -24.13 -24.85 -2.37
N ILE A 421 -23.37 -25.64 -1.59
CA ILE A 421 -23.00 -27.01 -1.96
C ILE A 421 -24.22 -27.96 -1.99
N ASP A 422 -25.31 -27.59 -1.32
CA ASP A 422 -26.53 -28.39 -1.28
C ASP A 422 -27.42 -28.22 -2.54
N ALA A 423 -27.10 -27.23 -3.41
CA ALA A 423 -27.69 -27.22 -4.74
C ALA A 423 -26.88 -28.16 -5.66
N PRO A 424 -27.39 -29.34 -6.08
CA PRO A 424 -26.72 -30.14 -7.08
C PRO A 424 -26.51 -29.25 -8.30
N MET A 425 -25.23 -29.06 -8.73
CA MET A 425 -24.97 -28.41 -10.01
C MET A 425 -25.80 -29.14 -11.06
N LYS A 426 -26.85 -28.48 -11.56
CA LYS A 426 -27.59 -29.01 -12.73
C LYS A 426 -26.53 -29.19 -13.80
N LYS A 427 -26.16 -30.47 -14.04
CA LYS A 427 -25.37 -30.83 -15.22
C LYS A 427 -26.16 -30.30 -16.41
N LEU A 428 -25.70 -29.21 -16.97
CA LEU A 428 -26.22 -28.76 -18.26
C LEU A 428 -25.94 -29.93 -19.25
N PRO A 429 -26.93 -30.35 -20.00
CA PRO A 429 -26.75 -31.43 -20.96
C PRO A 429 -25.66 -31.04 -21.95
N THR A 430 -24.73 -31.96 -22.16
CA THR A 430 -23.59 -31.84 -23.08
C THR A 430 -24.02 -31.97 -24.54
N THR A 431 -25.16 -31.43 -24.90
CA THR A 431 -25.68 -31.52 -26.27
C THR A 431 -26.13 -30.16 -26.76
N ALA A 432 -25.54 -29.80 -27.89
CA ALA A 432 -25.87 -28.73 -28.81
C ALA A 432 -25.46 -27.31 -28.41
N MET A 433 -24.63 -26.73 -29.25
CA MET A 433 -24.53 -25.29 -29.48
C MET A 433 -25.94 -24.70 -29.68
N ALA A 434 -26.59 -24.29 -28.63
CA ALA A 434 -27.76 -23.49 -28.75
C ALA A 434 -27.30 -22.07 -29.07
N GLN A 435 -27.66 -21.56 -30.23
CA GLN A 435 -27.61 -20.16 -30.55
C GLN A 435 -28.57 -19.45 -29.60
N PHE A 436 -28.04 -18.93 -28.49
CA PHE A 436 -28.80 -18.03 -27.60
C PHE A 436 -29.07 -16.73 -28.35
N LYS A 437 -30.34 -16.40 -28.61
CA LYS A 437 -30.72 -15.09 -29.05
C LYS A 437 -30.64 -14.13 -27.87
N LEU A 438 -30.14 -12.92 -28.13
CA LEU A 438 -29.99 -11.87 -27.10
C LEU A 438 -31.32 -11.58 -26.36
N GLU A 439 -32.44 -11.82 -27.01
CA GLU A 439 -33.81 -11.63 -26.48
C GLU A 439 -34.15 -12.59 -25.31
N GLU A 440 -33.64 -13.82 -25.32
CA GLU A 440 -33.88 -14.80 -24.24
C GLU A 440 -33.14 -14.45 -22.94
N LEU A 441 -32.02 -13.74 -23.05
CA LEU A 441 -31.28 -13.22 -21.88
C LEU A 441 -32.01 -12.08 -21.16
N PHE A 442 -32.78 -11.27 -21.88
CA PHE A 442 -33.60 -10.20 -21.32
C PHE A 442 -34.91 -10.73 -20.70
N GLU A 443 -35.52 -11.76 -21.26
CA GLU A 443 -36.72 -12.37 -20.68
C GLU A 443 -36.47 -13.10 -19.35
N ASP A 444 -35.28 -13.73 -19.16
CA ASP A 444 -34.90 -14.32 -17.87
C ASP A 444 -34.59 -13.25 -16.82
N HIS A 445 -34.10 -12.09 -17.25
CA HIS A 445 -33.85 -10.94 -16.36
C HIS A 445 -35.17 -10.33 -15.86
N ASP A 446 -36.15 -10.16 -16.74
CA ASP A 446 -37.48 -9.63 -16.39
C ASP A 446 -38.29 -10.58 -15.49
N ARG A 447 -38.18 -11.90 -15.68
CA ARG A 447 -38.80 -12.89 -14.78
C ARG A 447 -38.20 -12.88 -13.38
N SER A 448 -36.87 -12.65 -13.24
CA SER A 448 -36.23 -12.57 -11.94
C SER A 448 -36.61 -11.30 -11.13
N LEU A 449 -37.09 -10.27 -11.81
CA LEU A 449 -37.55 -9.03 -11.18
C LEU A 449 -39.04 -9.11 -10.71
N VAL A 450 -39.83 -9.97 -11.35
CA VAL A 450 -41.24 -10.17 -10.98
C VAL A 450 -41.39 -11.04 -9.74
N ASP A 451 -40.50 -12.04 -9.54
CA ASP A 451 -40.53 -12.95 -8.37
C ASP A 451 -40.01 -12.28 -7.07
N GLN A 452 -39.53 -11.03 -7.12
CA GLN A 452 -39.11 -10.27 -5.94
C GLN A 452 -40.17 -9.27 -5.41
N GLN A 453 -41.38 -9.23 -5.98
CA GLN A 453 -42.46 -8.34 -5.54
C GLN A 453 -43.63 -9.06 -4.82
N TYR A 454 -43.47 -10.30 -4.37
CA TYR A 454 -44.44 -10.96 -3.48
C TYR A 454 -43.75 -11.53 -2.23
#